data_b3421e2c00ee6e70ad9e33ab76284b05
#
_entry.id   b3421e2c00ee6e70ad9e33ab76284b05
#
_cell.length_a   1.000
_cell.length_b   1.000
_cell.length_c   1.000
_cell.angle_alpha   90.00
_cell.angle_beta   90.00
_cell.angle_gamma   90.00
#
_symmetry.space_group_name_H-M   'P 1'
#
loop_
_entity.id
_entity.type
_entity.pdbx_description
1 polymer ?
#
loop_
_entity_poly.entity_id
_entity_poly.type
_entity_poly.pdbx_seq_one_letter_code
_entity_poly.pdbx_strand_id
1 'polypeptide(L)'
;MSTQLSIGAGRARLYHSLVPEPLEQLIQQLNTAQTLGEPQVWQAVEQLASEKISAGLKADFLAALSKKGETPEEIAAFARALRDKSIPPPIEKNWRDSREILDVVGTGGDRLSTFNISTTVAILCAAAGVTVAKHGNRAVTSSVGSADVIEELGIKVDLSPADAARALREHGFAFFFAPNFHPAFKNIAPARKLCAERGQRTIFNLLGPLLNPARPSALLVGVPRPELCEPMARALQSLGARRGMVVCGLADGKHLDELSTLGANTIAEFYQERGLAVSTLSPGNFPLQPATLADLRGGDKIVNAEIIRRILRGDERGPKRDAVLLNAGAALFVVGKTKSLAEGWALAAATIDGGKAGAKLAELAR
;
A
#
# COMPACT_ATOMS: atom_id res chain seq x y z
N MET A 1 -14.85 29.91 -13.25
CA MET A 1 -13.76 29.36 -14.07
C MET A 1 -12.47 29.52 -13.31
N SER A 2 -12.08 28.54 -12.54
CA SER A 2 -10.83 28.57 -11.75
C SER A 2 -9.97 27.44 -12.26
N THR A 3 -8.89 27.82 -12.90
CA THR A 3 -7.82 27.02 -13.50
C THR A 3 -7.01 26.35 -12.39
N GLN A 4 -7.42 25.15 -11.95
CA GLN A 4 -6.51 24.22 -11.29
C GLN A 4 -5.73 23.47 -12.38
N LEU A 5 -4.68 24.10 -12.89
CA LEU A 5 -3.62 23.46 -13.65
C LEU A 5 -2.98 22.36 -12.77
N SER A 6 -2.74 21.24 -13.36
CA SER A 6 -2.09 20.07 -12.78
C SER A 6 -0.91 20.44 -11.88
N ILE A 7 -1.08 20.40 -10.57
CA ILE A 7 -0.08 20.77 -9.57
C ILE A 7 1.21 19.92 -9.71
N GLY A 8 1.13 18.72 -10.23
CA GLY A 8 2.28 17.84 -10.46
C GLY A 8 3.23 18.30 -11.58
N ALA A 9 2.71 18.60 -12.76
CA ALA A 9 3.53 19.00 -13.91
C ALA A 9 4.22 20.38 -13.70
N GLY A 10 3.62 21.25 -12.89
CA GLY A 10 4.20 22.55 -12.54
C GLY A 10 5.38 22.45 -11.57
N ARG A 11 5.33 21.54 -10.59
CA ARG A 11 6.42 21.34 -9.62
C ARG A 11 7.64 20.66 -10.25
N ALA A 12 7.44 19.63 -11.06
CA ALA A 12 8.54 19.00 -11.80
C ALA A 12 9.33 20.02 -12.62
N ARG A 13 8.66 20.96 -13.33
CA ARG A 13 9.32 22.02 -14.10
C ARG A 13 10.10 23.03 -13.25
N LEU A 14 9.61 23.35 -12.05
CA LEU A 14 10.29 24.27 -11.12
C LEU A 14 11.64 23.72 -10.65
N TYR A 15 11.75 22.45 -10.39
CA TYR A 15 12.97 21.84 -9.87
C TYR A 15 14.00 21.47 -10.96
N HIS A 16 13.58 21.33 -12.22
CA HIS A 16 14.50 21.13 -13.35
C HIS A 16 15.39 22.34 -13.67
N SER A 17 15.05 23.52 -13.18
CA SER A 17 15.85 24.74 -13.39
C SER A 17 17.00 24.93 -12.39
N LEU A 18 17.08 24.10 -11.35
CA LEU A 18 18.18 24.16 -10.37
C LEU A 18 19.38 23.38 -10.87
N VAL A 19 20.59 23.86 -10.58
CA VAL A 19 21.82 23.10 -10.85
C VAL A 19 21.76 21.82 -10.01
N PRO A 20 21.85 20.62 -10.64
CA PRO A 20 21.72 19.39 -9.89
C PRO A 20 22.88 19.21 -8.91
N GLU A 21 22.57 18.95 -7.65
CA GLU A 21 23.56 18.50 -6.68
C GLU A 21 23.91 17.04 -6.97
N PRO A 22 25.20 16.66 -7.09
CA PRO A 22 25.59 15.25 -7.23
C PRO A 22 25.12 14.41 -6.03
N LEU A 23 24.82 13.12 -6.28
CA LEU A 23 24.44 12.20 -5.19
C LEU A 23 25.48 12.15 -4.07
N GLU A 24 26.75 12.33 -4.40
CA GLU A 24 27.85 12.38 -3.43
C GLU A 24 27.69 13.52 -2.41
N GLN A 25 27.24 14.68 -2.83
CA GLN A 25 26.98 15.82 -1.91
C GLN A 25 25.77 15.53 -1.03
N LEU A 26 24.71 14.96 -1.60
CA LEU A 26 23.53 14.55 -0.81
C LEU A 26 23.88 13.45 0.20
N ILE A 27 24.76 12.50 -0.14
CA ILE A 27 25.28 11.48 0.78
C ILE A 27 26.04 12.15 1.94
N GLN A 28 26.89 13.15 1.65
CA GLN A 28 27.63 13.88 2.69
C GLN A 28 26.66 14.59 3.64
N GLN A 29 25.64 15.27 3.11
CA GLN A 29 24.60 15.90 3.91
C GLN A 29 23.87 14.91 4.81
N LEU A 30 23.44 13.77 4.27
CA LEU A 30 22.75 12.72 5.02
C LEU A 30 23.64 12.11 6.12
N ASN A 31 24.95 11.96 5.87
CA ASN A 31 25.91 11.46 6.86
C ASN A 31 26.11 12.42 8.05
N THR A 32 25.78 13.69 7.91
CA THR A 32 25.75 14.66 9.01
C THR A 32 24.35 14.78 9.67
N ALA A 33 23.46 13.78 9.41
CA ALA A 33 22.09 13.71 9.91
C ALA A 33 21.19 14.88 9.48
N GLN A 34 21.54 15.59 8.41
CA GLN A 34 20.71 16.66 7.84
C GLN A 34 19.65 16.07 6.90
N THR A 35 18.43 16.61 7.00
CA THR A 35 17.32 16.21 6.12
C THR A 35 17.45 16.82 4.73
N LEU A 36 16.88 16.15 3.74
CA LEU A 36 16.80 16.67 2.38
C LEU A 36 15.55 17.55 2.21
N GLY A 37 15.73 18.70 1.61
CA GLY A 37 14.60 19.51 1.15
C GLY A 37 13.90 18.87 -0.06
N GLU A 38 12.63 19.27 -0.31
CA GLU A 38 11.86 18.74 -1.44
C GLU A 38 12.60 18.87 -2.80
N PRO A 39 13.28 20.00 -3.13
CA PRO A 39 14.08 20.12 -4.36
C PRO A 39 15.21 19.07 -4.44
N GLN A 40 15.91 18.84 -3.34
CA GLN A 40 17.01 17.86 -3.28
C GLN A 40 16.49 16.43 -3.45
N VAL A 41 15.31 16.10 -2.87
CA VAL A 41 14.64 14.82 -3.08
C VAL A 41 14.28 14.62 -4.55
N TRP A 42 13.75 15.63 -5.24
CA TRP A 42 13.46 15.56 -6.66
C TRP A 42 14.71 15.28 -7.48
N GLN A 43 15.83 15.99 -7.22
CA GLN A 43 17.12 15.74 -7.87
C GLN A 43 17.67 14.34 -7.59
N ALA A 44 17.54 13.86 -6.35
CA ALA A 44 17.93 12.50 -5.99
C ALA A 44 17.13 11.46 -6.78
N VAL A 45 15.80 11.64 -6.90
CA VAL A 45 14.93 10.72 -7.68
C VAL A 45 15.29 10.73 -9.16
N GLU A 46 15.63 11.90 -9.76
CA GLU A 46 16.13 11.98 -11.13
C GLU A 46 17.40 11.13 -11.31
N GLN A 47 18.35 11.25 -10.40
CA GLN A 47 19.61 10.52 -10.46
C GLN A 47 19.43 9.03 -10.18
N LEU A 48 18.56 8.66 -9.22
CA LEU A 48 18.20 7.26 -8.97
C LEU A 48 17.57 6.59 -10.20
N ALA A 49 16.73 7.32 -10.94
CA ALA A 49 16.08 6.84 -12.15
C ALA A 49 17.01 6.83 -13.38
N SER A 50 18.15 7.54 -13.35
CA SER A 50 19.08 7.65 -14.47
C SER A 50 19.89 6.37 -14.67
N GLU A 51 20.07 5.95 -15.91
CA GLU A 51 20.97 4.84 -16.29
C GLU A 51 22.45 5.22 -16.18
N LYS A 52 22.77 6.52 -16.15
CA LYS A 52 24.16 7.03 -16.12
C LYS A 52 24.80 6.92 -14.75
N ILE A 53 24.03 6.76 -13.69
CA ILE A 53 24.53 6.68 -12.31
C ILE A 53 24.70 5.21 -11.93
N SER A 54 25.86 4.86 -11.36
CA SER A 54 26.18 3.49 -10.98
C SER A 54 25.25 2.97 -9.87
N ALA A 55 24.96 1.67 -9.90
CA ALA A 55 24.16 1.02 -8.87
C ALA A 55 24.81 1.14 -7.47
N GLY A 56 26.13 1.16 -7.39
CA GLY A 56 26.86 1.35 -6.14
C GLY A 56 26.56 2.70 -5.50
N LEU A 57 26.74 3.79 -6.25
CA LEU A 57 26.49 5.14 -5.74
C LEU A 57 25.03 5.34 -5.32
N LYS A 58 24.08 4.80 -6.11
CA LYS A 58 22.66 4.79 -5.74
C LYS A 58 22.41 4.03 -4.44
N ALA A 59 23.07 2.87 -4.26
CA ALA A 59 22.94 2.07 -3.05
C ALA A 59 23.51 2.80 -1.83
N ASP A 60 24.64 3.48 -1.98
CA ASP A 60 25.26 4.26 -0.91
C ASP A 60 24.37 5.44 -0.48
N PHE A 61 23.73 6.11 -1.45
CA PHE A 61 22.71 7.14 -1.16
C PHE A 61 21.52 6.56 -0.37
N LEU A 62 20.95 5.45 -0.83
CA LEU A 62 19.83 4.80 -0.15
C LEU A 62 20.20 4.33 1.26
N ALA A 63 21.42 3.83 1.44
CA ALA A 63 21.93 3.42 2.74
C ALA A 63 22.12 4.61 3.68
N ALA A 64 22.68 5.73 3.20
CA ALA A 64 22.87 6.95 3.97
C ALA A 64 21.52 7.54 4.42
N LEU A 65 20.51 7.59 3.53
CA LEU A 65 19.17 8.05 3.85
C LEU A 65 18.52 7.17 4.93
N SER A 66 18.59 5.85 4.78
CA SER A 66 18.03 4.90 5.74
C SER A 66 18.77 4.95 7.10
N LYS A 67 20.10 5.16 7.10
CA LYS A 67 20.88 5.31 8.33
C LYS A 67 20.52 6.57 9.11
N LYS A 68 20.27 7.68 8.41
CA LYS A 68 19.77 8.93 9.01
C LYS A 68 18.38 8.72 9.60
N GLY A 69 17.55 7.92 8.96
CA GLY A 69 16.11 7.80 9.20
C GLY A 69 15.32 8.80 8.34
N GLU A 70 14.34 8.30 7.61
CA GLU A 70 13.50 9.09 6.73
C GLU A 70 12.46 9.90 7.55
N THR A 71 12.30 11.19 7.23
CA THR A 71 11.23 12.01 7.81
C THR A 71 9.92 11.83 7.02
N PRO A 72 8.75 12.16 7.61
CA PRO A 72 7.47 12.13 6.88
C PRO A 72 7.49 12.99 5.62
N GLU A 73 8.16 14.14 5.68
CA GLU A 73 8.31 15.09 4.57
C GLU A 73 9.17 14.51 3.44
N GLU A 74 10.27 13.86 3.77
CA GLU A 74 11.11 13.14 2.81
C GLU A 74 10.35 11.98 2.16
N ILE A 75 9.67 11.15 2.96
CA ILE A 75 8.84 10.04 2.45
C ILE A 75 7.81 10.57 1.45
N ALA A 76 7.10 11.65 1.79
CA ALA A 76 6.10 12.26 0.93
C ALA A 76 6.73 12.87 -0.33
N ALA A 77 7.89 13.53 -0.22
CA ALA A 77 8.59 14.12 -1.37
C ALA A 77 9.09 13.04 -2.35
N PHE A 78 9.68 11.95 -1.84
CA PHE A 78 10.06 10.79 -2.66
C PHE A 78 8.86 10.18 -3.37
N ALA A 79 7.75 9.99 -2.65
CA ALA A 79 6.53 9.45 -3.24
C ALA A 79 5.97 10.38 -4.34
N ARG A 80 5.95 11.70 -4.13
CA ARG A 80 5.54 12.67 -5.15
C ARG A 80 6.41 12.58 -6.40
N ALA A 81 7.73 12.65 -6.24
CA ALA A 81 8.68 12.61 -7.34
C ALA A 81 8.59 11.30 -8.15
N LEU A 82 8.41 10.16 -7.48
CA LEU A 82 8.25 8.86 -8.13
C LEU A 82 6.88 8.70 -8.79
N ARG A 83 5.81 9.26 -8.21
CA ARG A 83 4.47 9.28 -8.84
C ARG A 83 4.48 10.09 -10.14
N ASP A 84 5.23 11.17 -10.21
CA ASP A 84 5.34 12.00 -11.42
C ASP A 84 6.10 11.28 -12.54
N LYS A 85 6.93 10.30 -12.19
CA LYS A 85 7.60 9.41 -13.16
C LYS A 85 6.76 8.17 -13.50
N SER A 86 5.62 7.97 -12.87
CA SER A 86 4.74 6.85 -13.17
C SER A 86 3.89 7.11 -14.39
N ILE A 87 3.44 6.02 -15.03
CA ILE A 87 2.47 6.07 -16.13
C ILE A 87 1.07 6.19 -15.52
N PRO A 88 0.37 7.33 -15.66
CA PRO A 88 -0.95 7.48 -15.07
C PRO A 88 -1.99 6.68 -15.86
N PRO A 89 -2.88 5.91 -15.19
CA PRO A 89 -4.02 5.31 -15.85
C PRO A 89 -5.01 6.41 -16.28
N PRO A 90 -5.70 6.27 -17.44
CA PRO A 90 -6.65 7.27 -17.95
C PRO A 90 -7.97 7.22 -17.17
N ILE A 91 -7.94 7.61 -15.90
CA ILE A 91 -9.11 7.71 -15.03
C ILE A 91 -9.60 9.16 -15.08
N GLU A 92 -10.80 9.37 -15.61
CA GLU A 92 -11.41 10.68 -15.72
C GLU A 92 -11.58 11.35 -14.35
N LYS A 93 -11.25 12.65 -14.30
CA LYS A 93 -11.28 13.42 -13.05
C LYS A 93 -12.68 13.41 -12.41
N ASN A 94 -13.73 13.67 -13.17
CA ASN A 94 -15.10 13.71 -12.66
C ASN A 94 -15.53 12.35 -12.10
N TRP A 95 -15.14 11.25 -12.77
CA TRP A 95 -15.44 9.90 -12.30
C TRP A 95 -14.72 9.59 -10.99
N ARG A 96 -13.46 10.00 -10.85
CA ARG A 96 -12.66 9.86 -9.62
C ARG A 96 -13.23 10.68 -8.48
N ASP A 97 -13.56 11.95 -8.74
CA ASP A 97 -14.00 12.88 -7.70
C ASP A 97 -15.41 12.58 -7.17
N SER A 98 -16.21 11.79 -7.93
CA SER A 98 -17.59 11.40 -7.54
C SER A 98 -17.65 10.24 -6.55
N ARG A 99 -16.53 9.65 -6.15
CA ARG A 99 -16.48 8.44 -5.31
C ARG A 99 -15.21 8.34 -4.49
N GLU A 100 -15.21 7.45 -3.51
CA GLU A 100 -13.99 7.01 -2.86
C GLU A 100 -13.39 5.84 -3.65
N ILE A 101 -12.07 5.89 -3.88
CA ILE A 101 -11.29 4.78 -4.42
C ILE A 101 -10.40 4.29 -3.30
N LEU A 102 -10.51 3.01 -2.97
CA LEU A 102 -9.80 2.35 -1.90
C LEU A 102 -8.55 1.63 -2.42
N ASP A 103 -7.45 1.72 -1.66
CA ASP A 103 -6.36 0.73 -1.70
C ASP A 103 -6.20 0.10 -0.32
N VAL A 104 -5.94 -1.22 -0.30
CA VAL A 104 -5.63 -1.98 0.92
C VAL A 104 -4.29 -2.67 0.69
N VAL A 105 -3.27 -2.28 1.43
CA VAL A 105 -1.90 -2.68 1.14
C VAL A 105 -1.02 -2.65 2.39
N GLY A 106 -0.15 -3.65 2.56
CA GLY A 106 0.94 -3.61 3.53
C GLY A 106 2.26 -3.16 2.90
N THR A 107 3.15 -2.60 3.69
CA THR A 107 4.54 -2.33 3.25
C THR A 107 5.33 -3.63 3.10
N GLY A 108 4.87 -4.71 3.69
CA GLY A 108 5.64 -5.94 3.84
C GLY A 108 6.73 -5.82 4.91
N GLY A 109 7.50 -6.88 5.04
CA GLY A 109 8.70 -6.88 5.88
C GLY A 109 8.48 -7.32 7.33
N ASP A 110 7.29 -7.75 7.71
CA ASP A 110 6.96 -8.33 9.03
C ASP A 110 7.57 -9.73 9.23
N ARG A 111 7.81 -10.46 8.15
CA ARG A 111 8.39 -11.83 8.12
C ARG A 111 7.56 -12.86 8.89
N LEU A 112 6.25 -12.66 9.00
CA LEU A 112 5.38 -13.58 9.75
C LEU A 112 4.77 -14.67 8.85
N SER A 113 4.91 -14.54 7.53
CA SER A 113 4.41 -15.49 6.54
C SER A 113 2.90 -15.75 6.67
N THR A 114 2.13 -14.73 6.97
CA THR A 114 0.67 -14.80 6.94
C THR A 114 0.17 -14.99 5.51
N PHE A 115 -1.05 -15.52 5.35
CA PHE A 115 -1.68 -15.54 4.03
C PHE A 115 -1.98 -14.09 3.55
N ASN A 116 -2.34 -13.93 2.28
CA ASN A 116 -2.54 -12.60 1.68
C ASN A 116 -3.83 -11.92 2.18
N ILE A 117 -3.83 -11.45 3.44
CA ILE A 117 -4.97 -10.80 4.12
C ILE A 117 -5.45 -9.60 3.31
N SER A 118 -4.57 -8.63 3.00
CA SER A 118 -4.92 -7.40 2.26
C SER A 118 -5.51 -7.68 0.87
N THR A 119 -5.08 -8.76 0.19
CA THR A 119 -5.63 -9.17 -1.11
C THR A 119 -7.06 -9.68 -0.94
N THR A 120 -7.31 -10.50 0.08
CA THR A 120 -8.65 -11.00 0.40
C THR A 120 -9.60 -9.85 0.75
N VAL A 121 -9.13 -8.93 1.58
CA VAL A 121 -9.88 -7.72 1.98
C VAL A 121 -10.22 -6.84 0.78
N ALA A 122 -9.29 -6.65 -0.15
CA ALA A 122 -9.52 -5.85 -1.35
C ALA A 122 -10.67 -6.42 -2.20
N ILE A 123 -10.68 -7.74 -2.43
CA ILE A 123 -11.76 -8.41 -3.19
C ILE A 123 -13.09 -8.34 -2.42
N LEU A 124 -13.06 -8.54 -1.11
CA LEU A 124 -14.25 -8.45 -0.24
C LEU A 124 -14.85 -7.04 -0.24
N CYS A 125 -14.02 -5.99 -0.15
CA CYS A 125 -14.48 -4.61 -0.24
C CYS A 125 -15.12 -4.30 -1.60
N ALA A 126 -14.56 -4.82 -2.70
CA ALA A 126 -15.16 -4.69 -4.01
C ALA A 126 -16.53 -5.40 -4.09
N ALA A 127 -16.67 -6.57 -3.47
CA ALA A 127 -17.95 -7.29 -3.35
C ALA A 127 -18.98 -6.52 -2.50
N ALA A 128 -18.52 -5.72 -1.53
CA ALA A 128 -19.36 -4.82 -0.73
C ALA A 128 -19.73 -3.51 -1.48
N GLY A 129 -19.33 -3.37 -2.77
CA GLY A 129 -19.65 -2.23 -3.62
C GLY A 129 -18.71 -1.02 -3.45
N VAL A 130 -17.49 -1.24 -2.99
CA VAL A 130 -16.42 -0.24 -2.95
C VAL A 130 -15.61 -0.30 -4.25
N THR A 131 -15.21 0.85 -4.78
CA THR A 131 -14.25 0.88 -5.89
C THR A 131 -12.84 0.67 -5.34
N VAL A 132 -12.17 -0.42 -5.75
CA VAL A 132 -10.86 -0.83 -5.22
C VAL A 132 -9.80 -0.82 -6.32
N ALA A 133 -8.80 0.04 -6.17
CA ALA A 133 -7.60 0.08 -7.01
C ALA A 133 -6.43 -0.53 -6.24
N LYS A 134 -6.28 -1.86 -6.29
CA LYS A 134 -5.22 -2.53 -5.53
C LYS A 134 -3.88 -2.41 -6.24
N HIS A 135 -2.93 -1.74 -5.58
CA HIS A 135 -1.55 -1.67 -6.07
C HIS A 135 -0.72 -2.80 -5.46
N GLY A 136 0.11 -3.44 -6.25
CA GLY A 136 0.95 -4.53 -5.76
C GLY A 136 2.01 -5.02 -6.73
N ASN A 137 2.79 -5.99 -6.27
CA ASN A 137 3.89 -6.57 -7.02
C ASN A 137 3.99 -8.08 -6.74
N ARG A 138 4.88 -8.76 -7.49
CA ARG A 138 5.34 -10.10 -7.15
C ARG A 138 6.21 -10.07 -5.89
N ALA A 139 6.38 -11.22 -5.27
CA ALA A 139 7.20 -11.35 -4.06
C ALA A 139 8.61 -10.80 -4.25
N VAL A 140 9.06 -9.98 -3.28
CA VAL A 140 10.45 -9.49 -3.19
C VAL A 140 11.10 -9.97 -1.89
N THR A 141 10.37 -9.90 -0.78
CA THR A 141 10.85 -10.26 0.57
C THR A 141 9.96 -11.29 1.25
N SER A 142 8.72 -11.45 0.81
CA SER A 142 7.77 -12.48 1.26
C SER A 142 7.87 -13.74 0.40
N SER A 143 7.29 -14.85 0.88
CA SER A 143 7.21 -16.10 0.10
C SER A 143 6.29 -15.98 -1.11
N VAL A 144 5.24 -15.15 -1.03
CA VAL A 144 4.22 -14.98 -2.08
C VAL A 144 3.79 -13.51 -2.14
N GLY A 145 3.87 -12.89 -3.31
CA GLY A 145 3.41 -11.53 -3.56
C GLY A 145 1.90 -11.48 -3.88
N SER A 146 1.32 -10.29 -3.80
CA SER A 146 -0.10 -10.11 -4.14
C SER A 146 -0.40 -10.43 -5.62
N ALA A 147 0.52 -10.10 -6.54
CA ALA A 147 0.36 -10.42 -7.95
C ALA A 147 0.33 -11.93 -8.20
N ASP A 148 1.19 -12.69 -7.49
CA ASP A 148 1.29 -14.14 -7.66
C ASP A 148 -0.02 -14.84 -7.26
N VAL A 149 -0.66 -14.37 -6.18
CA VAL A 149 -1.93 -14.93 -5.70
C VAL A 149 -3.10 -14.48 -6.56
N ILE A 150 -3.14 -13.22 -6.99
CA ILE A 150 -4.20 -12.70 -7.87
C ILE A 150 -4.21 -13.46 -9.20
N GLU A 151 -3.04 -13.73 -9.78
CA GLU A 151 -2.89 -14.54 -10.98
C GLU A 151 -3.37 -15.99 -10.74
N GLU A 152 -3.04 -16.59 -9.59
CA GLU A 152 -3.50 -17.94 -9.21
C GLU A 152 -5.02 -18.01 -8.96
N LEU A 153 -5.63 -16.89 -8.57
CA LEU A 153 -7.10 -16.75 -8.47
C LEU A 153 -7.78 -16.65 -9.85
N GLY A 154 -7.02 -16.54 -10.94
CA GLY A 154 -7.52 -16.37 -12.29
C GLY A 154 -7.79 -14.90 -12.68
N ILE A 155 -7.41 -13.96 -11.84
CA ILE A 155 -7.62 -12.53 -12.08
C ILE A 155 -6.43 -11.98 -12.89
N LYS A 156 -6.71 -11.23 -13.95
CA LYS A 156 -5.69 -10.69 -14.84
C LYS A 156 -4.81 -9.64 -14.13
N VAL A 157 -3.51 -9.91 -14.07
CA VAL A 157 -2.51 -9.05 -13.41
C VAL A 157 -1.87 -8.08 -14.39
N ASP A 158 -1.51 -8.56 -15.58
CA ASP A 158 -0.78 -7.79 -16.60
C ASP A 158 -1.74 -6.95 -17.45
N LEU A 159 -2.27 -5.89 -16.83
CA LEU A 159 -3.15 -4.94 -17.49
C LEU A 159 -2.36 -3.73 -18.00
N SER A 160 -2.67 -3.27 -19.21
CA SER A 160 -2.23 -1.95 -19.65
C SER A 160 -2.88 -0.85 -18.77
N PRO A 161 -2.31 0.37 -18.72
CA PRO A 161 -2.93 1.47 -17.98
C PRO A 161 -4.38 1.75 -18.37
N ALA A 162 -4.72 1.60 -19.67
CA ALA A 162 -6.08 1.78 -20.18
C ALA A 162 -7.01 0.65 -19.75
N ASP A 163 -6.53 -0.61 -19.79
CA ASP A 163 -7.30 -1.77 -19.35
C ASP A 163 -7.55 -1.76 -17.85
N ALA A 164 -6.55 -1.37 -17.05
CA ALA A 164 -6.72 -1.23 -15.61
C ALA A 164 -7.77 -0.14 -15.26
N ALA A 165 -7.76 1.00 -15.95
CA ALA A 165 -8.77 2.03 -15.77
C ALA A 165 -10.16 1.55 -16.21
N ARG A 166 -10.27 0.76 -17.29
CA ARG A 166 -11.53 0.15 -17.73
C ARG A 166 -12.04 -0.87 -16.72
N ALA A 167 -11.22 -1.81 -16.29
CA ALA A 167 -11.58 -2.82 -15.28
C ALA A 167 -12.04 -2.18 -13.97
N LEU A 168 -11.37 -1.12 -13.53
CA LEU A 168 -11.77 -0.38 -12.33
C LEU A 168 -13.19 0.22 -12.48
N ARG A 169 -13.55 0.71 -13.66
CA ARG A 169 -14.89 1.28 -13.93
C ARG A 169 -15.97 0.22 -14.05
N GLU A 170 -15.69 -0.86 -14.75
CA GLU A 170 -16.66 -1.89 -15.10
C GLU A 170 -16.91 -2.86 -13.95
N HIS A 171 -15.85 -3.26 -13.24
CA HIS A 171 -15.91 -4.28 -12.19
C HIS A 171 -15.80 -3.72 -10.76
N GLY A 172 -15.53 -2.41 -10.61
CA GLY A 172 -15.25 -1.81 -9.29
C GLY A 172 -13.96 -2.35 -8.66
N PHE A 173 -13.13 -3.07 -9.41
CA PHE A 173 -11.84 -3.61 -8.98
C PHE A 173 -10.84 -3.62 -10.14
N ALA A 174 -9.61 -3.22 -9.85
CA ALA A 174 -8.48 -3.47 -10.75
C ALA A 174 -7.19 -3.68 -9.94
N PHE A 175 -6.34 -4.58 -10.45
CA PHE A 175 -4.99 -4.75 -9.94
C PHE A 175 -4.02 -3.89 -10.75
N PHE A 176 -3.34 -2.98 -10.07
CA PHE A 176 -2.32 -2.11 -10.64
C PHE A 176 -0.94 -2.73 -10.40
N PHE A 177 -0.46 -3.50 -11.36
CA PHE A 177 0.81 -4.19 -11.27
C PHE A 177 1.98 -3.19 -11.38
N ALA A 178 2.73 -3.01 -10.30
CA ALA A 178 3.74 -1.96 -10.20
C ALA A 178 4.72 -1.85 -11.38
N PRO A 179 5.27 -2.94 -11.97
CA PRO A 179 6.15 -2.86 -13.13
C PRO A 179 5.55 -2.16 -14.35
N ASN A 180 4.24 -2.28 -14.58
CA ASN A 180 3.56 -1.67 -15.74
C ASN A 180 3.41 -0.14 -15.59
N PHE A 181 3.51 0.37 -14.38
CA PHE A 181 3.27 1.79 -14.08
C PHE A 181 4.52 2.55 -13.65
N HIS A 182 5.59 1.87 -13.26
CA HIS A 182 6.79 2.50 -12.69
C HIS A 182 8.06 2.13 -13.45
N PRO A 183 8.25 2.59 -14.70
CA PRO A 183 9.41 2.23 -15.51
C PRO A 183 10.74 2.65 -14.88
N ALA A 184 10.76 3.73 -14.10
CA ALA A 184 11.96 4.19 -13.40
C ALA A 184 12.55 3.14 -12.43
N PHE A 185 11.73 2.23 -11.92
CA PHE A 185 12.19 1.21 -10.96
C PHE A 185 13.18 0.22 -11.56
N LYS A 186 13.15 0.01 -12.88
CA LYS A 186 14.15 -0.82 -13.57
C LYS A 186 15.58 -0.36 -13.27
N ASN A 187 15.80 0.95 -13.24
CA ASN A 187 17.12 1.55 -13.03
C ASN A 187 17.47 1.68 -11.53
N ILE A 188 16.51 1.52 -10.64
CA ILE A 188 16.69 1.56 -9.19
C ILE A 188 16.88 0.16 -8.60
N ALA A 189 16.32 -0.87 -9.23
CA ALA A 189 16.33 -2.24 -8.73
C ALA A 189 17.73 -2.79 -8.43
N PRO A 190 18.77 -2.57 -9.26
CA PRO A 190 20.12 -3.04 -8.94
C PRO A 190 20.69 -2.45 -7.63
N ALA A 191 20.45 -1.17 -7.36
CA ALA A 191 20.88 -0.52 -6.12
C ALA A 191 20.14 -1.10 -4.89
N ARG A 192 18.82 -1.33 -5.01
CA ARG A 192 18.04 -1.97 -3.96
C ARG A 192 18.51 -3.39 -3.66
N LYS A 193 18.93 -4.14 -4.69
CA LYS A 193 19.50 -5.47 -4.53
C LYS A 193 20.80 -5.41 -3.73
N LEU A 194 21.72 -4.49 -4.05
CA LEU A 194 22.95 -4.28 -3.30
C LEU A 194 22.68 -3.93 -1.82
N CYS A 195 21.70 -3.07 -1.54
CA CYS A 195 21.30 -2.78 -0.15
C CYS A 195 20.77 -4.03 0.56
N ALA A 196 19.92 -4.83 -0.11
CA ALA A 196 19.35 -6.05 0.46
C ALA A 196 20.45 -7.11 0.77
N GLU A 197 21.43 -7.27 -0.10
CA GLU A 197 22.60 -8.15 0.11
C GLU A 197 23.44 -7.72 1.34
N ARG A 198 23.43 -6.43 1.65
CA ARG A 198 24.06 -5.87 2.86
C ARG A 198 23.13 -5.92 4.10
N GLY A 199 21.94 -6.52 3.99
CA GLY A 199 20.95 -6.55 5.06
C GLY A 199 20.29 -5.19 5.38
N GLN A 200 20.48 -4.20 4.49
CA GLN A 200 20.00 -2.84 4.68
C GLN A 200 18.60 -2.66 4.12
N ARG A 201 17.70 -2.04 4.90
CA ARG A 201 16.43 -1.52 4.41
C ARG A 201 16.66 -0.18 3.70
N THR A 202 15.72 0.19 2.86
CA THR A 202 15.73 1.47 2.15
C THR A 202 14.36 2.10 2.20
N ILE A 203 14.25 3.37 1.89
CA ILE A 203 12.97 4.08 1.77
C ILE A 203 11.97 3.34 0.86
N PHE A 204 12.44 2.57 -0.11
CA PHE A 204 11.58 1.76 -1.00
C PHE A 204 10.79 0.66 -0.27
N ASN A 205 11.14 0.32 0.96
CA ASN A 205 10.35 -0.57 1.79
C ASN A 205 9.08 0.12 2.33
N LEU A 206 9.05 1.46 2.35
CA LEU A 206 7.92 2.27 2.81
C LEU A 206 7.09 2.82 1.64
N LEU A 207 7.70 3.03 0.48
CA LEU A 207 7.08 3.76 -0.63
C LEU A 207 5.98 2.97 -1.36
N GLY A 208 5.98 1.63 -1.33
CA GLY A 208 5.02 0.81 -2.06
C GLY A 208 3.57 1.28 -1.96
N PRO A 209 3.01 1.42 -0.75
CA PRO A 209 1.65 1.91 -0.53
C PRO A 209 1.40 3.35 -1.03
N LEU A 210 2.44 4.15 -1.09
CA LEU A 210 2.36 5.56 -1.47
C LEU A 210 2.38 5.78 -2.99
N LEU A 211 2.67 4.76 -3.78
CA LEU A 211 2.97 4.89 -5.22
C LEU A 211 1.84 4.41 -6.13
N ASN A 212 0.67 4.08 -5.59
CA ASN A 212 -0.47 3.63 -6.41
C ASN A 212 -0.79 4.65 -7.52
N PRO A 213 -0.67 4.27 -8.81
CA PRO A 213 -0.86 5.19 -9.93
C PRO A 213 -2.32 5.64 -10.10
N ALA A 214 -3.28 4.88 -9.56
CA ALA A 214 -4.69 5.27 -9.54
C ALA A 214 -4.96 6.44 -8.56
N ARG A 215 -4.01 6.76 -7.67
CA ARG A 215 -4.12 7.81 -6.65
C ARG A 215 -5.40 7.64 -5.81
N PRO A 216 -5.54 6.54 -5.08
CA PRO A 216 -6.72 6.27 -4.26
C PRO A 216 -6.93 7.39 -3.25
N SER A 217 -8.21 7.70 -2.98
CA SER A 217 -8.61 8.73 -2.02
C SER A 217 -8.73 8.20 -0.59
N ALA A 218 -8.88 6.88 -0.45
CA ALA A 218 -8.99 6.17 0.81
C ALA A 218 -7.98 5.02 0.86
N LEU A 219 -7.25 4.86 1.97
CA LEU A 219 -6.21 3.84 2.11
C LEU A 219 -6.27 3.18 3.50
N LEU A 220 -6.19 1.85 3.51
CA LEU A 220 -5.80 1.07 4.68
C LEU A 220 -4.39 0.53 4.43
N VAL A 221 -3.42 0.99 5.24
CA VAL A 221 -2.00 0.68 5.03
C VAL A 221 -1.43 -0.03 6.27
N GLY A 222 -0.88 -1.21 6.09
CA GLY A 222 -0.15 -1.93 7.13
C GLY A 222 1.34 -1.59 7.13
N VAL A 223 1.91 -1.45 8.33
CA VAL A 223 3.35 -1.24 8.54
C VAL A 223 3.90 -2.22 9.58
N PRO A 224 5.17 -2.68 9.44
CA PRO A 224 5.73 -3.73 10.31
C PRO A 224 6.25 -3.20 11.66
N ARG A 225 6.07 -1.93 11.98
CA ARG A 225 6.52 -1.31 13.23
C ARG A 225 5.60 -0.16 13.62
N PRO A 226 5.17 -0.08 14.90
CA PRO A 226 4.18 0.91 15.34
C PRO A 226 4.65 2.36 15.18
N GLU A 227 5.95 2.63 15.33
CA GLU A 227 6.51 3.96 15.14
C GLU A 227 6.42 4.49 13.68
N LEU A 228 6.12 3.63 12.72
CA LEU A 228 5.89 4.01 11.31
C LEU A 228 4.43 4.44 11.05
N CYS A 229 3.49 4.16 11.95
CA CYS A 229 2.08 4.47 11.71
C CYS A 229 1.86 5.97 11.47
N GLU A 230 2.31 6.81 12.38
CA GLU A 230 2.11 8.26 12.27
C GLU A 230 2.87 8.89 11.09
N PRO A 231 4.18 8.63 10.87
CA PRO A 231 4.91 9.16 9.72
C PRO A 231 4.28 8.81 8.37
N MET A 232 3.82 7.56 8.23
CA MET A 232 3.16 7.10 6.99
C MET A 232 1.79 7.75 6.80
N ALA A 233 1.01 7.94 7.87
CA ALA A 233 -0.27 8.63 7.79
C ALA A 233 -0.09 10.10 7.39
N ARG A 234 0.90 10.81 7.96
CA ARG A 234 1.27 12.17 7.57
C ARG A 234 1.69 12.26 6.08
N ALA A 235 2.50 11.30 5.63
CA ALA A 235 2.91 11.24 4.23
C ALA A 235 1.71 11.03 3.30
N LEU A 236 0.80 10.11 3.60
CA LEU A 236 -0.44 9.88 2.84
C LEU A 236 -1.32 11.13 2.78
N GLN A 237 -1.52 11.79 3.92
CA GLN A 237 -2.30 13.03 4.00
C GLN A 237 -1.69 14.14 3.13
N SER A 238 -0.35 14.32 3.19
CA SER A 238 0.35 15.32 2.38
C SER A 238 0.36 15.00 0.88
N LEU A 239 0.15 13.73 0.51
CA LEU A 239 0.00 13.28 -0.88
C LEU A 239 -1.43 13.46 -1.42
N GLY A 240 -2.34 13.99 -0.60
CA GLY A 240 -3.71 14.32 -0.99
C GLY A 240 -4.71 13.18 -0.80
N ALA A 241 -4.38 12.11 -0.05
CA ALA A 241 -5.37 11.15 0.38
C ALA A 241 -6.40 11.85 1.29
N ARG A 242 -7.69 11.59 1.06
CA ARG A 242 -8.75 12.22 1.84
C ARG A 242 -8.99 11.49 3.16
N ARG A 243 -8.81 10.18 3.16
CA ARG A 243 -9.05 9.31 4.31
C ARG A 243 -7.96 8.26 4.36
N GLY A 244 -7.43 7.99 5.54
CA GLY A 244 -6.39 6.97 5.68
C GLY A 244 -6.33 6.41 7.07
N MET A 245 -5.98 5.13 7.14
CA MET A 245 -5.68 4.42 8.37
C MET A 245 -4.39 3.63 8.16
N VAL A 246 -3.36 3.94 8.93
CA VAL A 246 -2.11 3.20 8.94
C VAL A 246 -2.06 2.38 10.22
N VAL A 247 -1.81 1.09 10.08
CA VAL A 247 -1.97 0.11 11.16
C VAL A 247 -0.72 -0.73 11.37
N CYS A 248 -0.49 -1.13 12.60
CA CYS A 248 0.50 -2.11 12.99
C CYS A 248 -0.08 -3.01 14.08
N GLY A 249 -0.28 -4.28 13.78
CA GLY A 249 -0.81 -5.25 14.72
C GLY A 249 0.27 -5.94 15.56
N LEU A 250 -0.07 -6.35 16.78
CA LEU A 250 0.79 -7.20 17.61
C LEU A 250 0.31 -8.65 17.53
N ALA A 251 1.23 -9.59 17.31
CA ALA A 251 0.97 -11.02 17.25
C ALA A 251 2.14 -11.79 17.89
N ASP A 252 1.90 -12.45 19.01
CA ASP A 252 2.90 -13.25 19.74
C ASP A 252 4.23 -12.48 19.98
N GLY A 253 4.14 -11.21 20.41
CA GLY A 253 5.29 -10.35 20.66
C GLY A 253 6.00 -9.83 19.41
N LYS A 254 5.47 -10.09 18.21
CA LYS A 254 5.96 -9.62 16.91
C LYS A 254 4.95 -8.65 16.29
N HIS A 255 5.42 -7.82 15.37
CA HIS A 255 4.57 -6.86 14.68
C HIS A 255 4.16 -7.38 13.30
N LEU A 256 2.87 -7.20 13.00
CA LEU A 256 2.21 -7.58 11.75
C LEU A 256 1.86 -6.30 10.97
N ASP A 257 2.10 -6.28 9.67
CA ASP A 257 1.71 -5.17 8.78
C ASP A 257 0.25 -5.26 8.31
N GLU A 258 -0.63 -5.64 9.24
CA GLU A 258 -2.09 -5.71 9.13
C GLU A 258 -2.71 -5.45 10.51
N LEU A 259 -4.02 -5.25 10.61
CA LEU A 259 -4.70 -5.36 11.90
C LEU A 259 -4.66 -6.80 12.39
N SER A 260 -4.17 -6.96 13.60
CA SER A 260 -4.05 -8.27 14.28
C SER A 260 -5.29 -8.61 15.09
N THR A 261 -5.73 -9.85 15.01
CA THR A 261 -6.73 -10.44 15.90
C THR A 261 -6.10 -11.01 17.19
N LEU A 262 -4.77 -11.03 17.27
CA LEU A 262 -4.02 -11.73 18.33
C LEU A 262 -3.51 -10.79 19.43
N GLY A 263 -3.52 -9.49 19.19
CA GLY A 263 -3.01 -8.51 20.14
C GLY A 263 -3.40 -7.08 19.78
N ALA A 264 -2.94 -6.13 20.59
CA ALA A 264 -3.22 -4.72 20.41
C ALA A 264 -2.71 -4.20 19.05
N ASN A 265 -3.42 -3.23 18.50
CA ASN A 265 -3.10 -2.60 17.23
C ASN A 265 -2.81 -1.13 17.44
N THR A 266 -1.68 -0.64 16.95
CA THR A 266 -1.42 0.80 16.83
C THR A 266 -2.06 1.28 15.53
N ILE A 267 -2.83 2.36 15.62
CA ILE A 267 -3.54 2.97 14.49
C ILE A 267 -3.17 4.45 14.41
N ALA A 268 -2.80 4.93 13.24
CA ALA A 268 -2.75 6.34 12.91
C ALA A 268 -3.75 6.62 11.80
N GLU A 269 -4.75 7.46 12.05
CA GLU A 269 -5.84 7.71 11.13
C GLU A 269 -6.09 9.20 10.90
N PHE A 270 -6.52 9.54 9.70
CA PHE A 270 -6.92 10.90 9.34
C PHE A 270 -8.12 10.88 8.39
N TYR A 271 -8.95 11.90 8.52
CA TYR A 271 -10.13 12.14 7.67
C TYR A 271 -10.14 13.62 7.29
N GLN A 272 -10.81 13.95 6.18
CA GLN A 272 -10.87 15.33 5.66
C GLN A 272 -11.31 16.37 6.70
N GLU A 273 -12.25 15.97 7.57
CA GLU A 273 -12.88 16.83 8.58
C GLU A 273 -12.18 16.76 9.94
N ARG A 274 -11.19 15.91 10.08
CA ARG A 274 -10.49 15.66 11.36
C ARG A 274 -8.98 15.66 11.16
N GLY A 275 -8.28 16.16 12.15
CA GLY A 275 -6.83 16.02 12.19
C GLY A 275 -6.39 14.55 12.31
N LEU A 276 -5.09 14.32 12.14
CA LEU A 276 -4.49 13.02 12.38
C LEU A 276 -4.56 12.68 13.87
N ALA A 277 -4.99 11.45 14.17
CA ALA A 277 -5.03 10.88 15.51
C ALA A 277 -4.29 9.55 15.55
N VAL A 278 -3.58 9.30 16.67
CA VAL A 278 -2.96 8.00 16.95
C VAL A 278 -3.69 7.37 18.13
N SER A 279 -4.04 6.11 17.98
CA SER A 279 -4.81 5.36 18.98
C SER A 279 -4.40 3.89 19.03
N THR A 280 -4.95 3.17 20.00
CA THR A 280 -4.77 1.72 20.14
C THR A 280 -6.14 1.05 20.03
N LEU A 281 -6.24 0.02 19.17
CA LEU A 281 -7.41 -0.84 19.04
C LEU A 281 -7.15 -2.19 19.71
N SER A 282 -8.00 -2.55 20.66
CA SER A 282 -8.02 -3.90 21.22
C SER A 282 -8.88 -4.83 20.34
N PRO A 283 -8.37 -5.97 19.89
CA PRO A 283 -9.16 -6.93 19.12
C PRO A 283 -10.27 -7.57 19.96
N GLY A 284 -10.18 -7.59 21.28
CA GLY A 284 -11.21 -8.13 22.19
C GLY A 284 -12.59 -7.45 22.10
N ASN A 285 -12.69 -6.34 21.38
CA ASN A 285 -13.96 -5.69 21.07
C ASN A 285 -14.76 -6.37 19.93
N PHE A 286 -14.21 -7.42 19.33
CA PHE A 286 -14.82 -8.16 18.22
C PHE A 286 -15.08 -9.62 18.61
N PRO A 287 -16.05 -10.31 18.02
CA PRO A 287 -16.39 -11.70 18.32
C PRO A 287 -15.39 -12.66 17.69
N LEU A 288 -14.14 -12.61 18.16
CA LEU A 288 -13.03 -13.40 17.66
C LEU A 288 -13.00 -14.80 18.24
N GLN A 289 -12.57 -15.74 17.43
CA GLN A 289 -12.22 -17.10 17.89
C GLN A 289 -10.81 -17.10 18.50
N PRO A 290 -10.54 -17.95 19.49
CA PRO A 290 -9.18 -18.17 19.98
C PRO A 290 -8.24 -18.57 18.85
N ALA A 291 -7.09 -17.92 18.76
CA ALA A 291 -6.15 -18.15 17.68
C ALA A 291 -4.71 -17.88 18.11
N THR A 292 -3.78 -18.43 17.36
CA THR A 292 -2.35 -18.22 17.42
C THR A 292 -1.83 -17.70 16.07
N LEU A 293 -0.60 -17.22 16.02
CA LEU A 293 0.02 -16.81 14.77
C LEU A 293 0.09 -17.97 13.74
N ALA A 294 0.21 -19.21 14.21
CA ALA A 294 0.21 -20.38 13.34
C ALA A 294 -1.10 -20.52 12.54
N ASP A 295 -2.22 -20.15 13.13
CA ASP A 295 -3.53 -20.20 12.49
C ASP A 295 -3.67 -19.19 11.35
N LEU A 296 -2.85 -18.13 11.33
CA LEU A 296 -2.84 -17.10 10.28
C LEU A 296 -1.81 -17.38 9.19
N ARG A 297 -0.99 -18.43 9.30
CA ARG A 297 0.01 -18.74 8.29
C ARG A 297 -0.61 -19.07 6.94
N GLY A 298 0.07 -18.57 5.90
CA GLY A 298 -0.13 -18.97 4.53
C GLY A 298 0.81 -20.10 4.10
N GLY A 299 0.90 -20.28 2.80
CA GLY A 299 1.79 -21.22 2.15
C GLY A 299 2.36 -20.62 0.87
N ASP A 300 2.50 -21.45 -0.17
CA ASP A 300 2.79 -20.99 -1.52
C ASP A 300 1.57 -20.28 -2.15
N LYS A 301 1.70 -19.85 -3.40
CA LYS A 301 0.63 -19.14 -4.09
C LYS A 301 -0.65 -19.95 -4.25
N ILE A 302 -0.52 -21.29 -4.44
CA ILE A 302 -1.66 -22.20 -4.61
C ILE A 302 -2.43 -22.33 -3.29
N VAL A 303 -1.71 -22.57 -2.19
CA VAL A 303 -2.28 -22.65 -0.85
C VAL A 303 -2.96 -21.33 -0.48
N ASN A 304 -2.32 -20.19 -0.73
CA ASN A 304 -2.88 -18.89 -0.41
C ASN A 304 -4.12 -18.56 -1.26
N ALA A 305 -4.12 -18.90 -2.53
CA ALA A 305 -5.30 -18.74 -3.39
C ALA A 305 -6.48 -19.59 -2.91
N GLU A 306 -6.22 -20.83 -2.46
CA GLU A 306 -7.28 -21.68 -1.92
C GLU A 306 -7.83 -21.17 -0.59
N ILE A 307 -6.97 -20.68 0.30
CA ILE A 307 -7.41 -19.98 1.54
C ILE A 307 -8.36 -18.82 1.18
N ILE A 308 -7.99 -17.98 0.21
CA ILE A 308 -8.81 -16.87 -0.24
C ILE A 308 -10.15 -17.32 -0.81
N ARG A 309 -10.15 -18.36 -1.67
CA ARG A 309 -11.38 -18.93 -2.24
C ARG A 309 -12.33 -19.40 -1.14
N ARG A 310 -11.82 -20.17 -0.17
CA ARG A 310 -12.61 -20.68 0.94
C ARG A 310 -13.19 -19.58 1.81
N ILE A 311 -12.41 -18.56 2.14
CA ILE A 311 -12.90 -17.40 2.91
C ILE A 311 -14.02 -16.67 2.13
N LEU A 312 -13.78 -16.33 0.86
CA LEU A 312 -14.73 -15.55 0.07
C LEU A 312 -16.02 -16.32 -0.28
N ARG A 313 -15.97 -17.67 -0.33
CA ARG A 313 -17.15 -18.53 -0.48
C ARG A 313 -17.92 -18.76 0.82
N GLY A 314 -17.32 -18.44 1.99
CA GLY A 314 -17.90 -18.69 3.30
C GLY A 314 -17.64 -20.10 3.84
N ASP A 315 -16.77 -20.88 3.19
CA ASP A 315 -16.38 -22.22 3.60
C ASP A 315 -15.39 -22.19 4.78
N GLU A 316 -14.63 -21.12 4.93
CA GLU A 316 -13.72 -20.88 6.05
C GLU A 316 -14.41 -20.00 7.11
N ARG A 317 -14.49 -20.52 8.35
CA ARG A 317 -15.15 -19.82 9.45
C ARG A 317 -14.26 -19.61 10.68
N GLY A 318 -12.98 -19.94 10.55
CA GLY A 318 -11.99 -19.86 11.62
C GLY A 318 -11.22 -18.52 11.69
N PRO A 319 -10.07 -18.52 12.38
CA PRO A 319 -9.25 -17.33 12.65
C PRO A 319 -8.82 -16.57 11.39
N LYS A 320 -8.62 -17.24 10.24
CA LYS A 320 -8.30 -16.56 8.98
C LYS A 320 -9.44 -15.67 8.50
N ARG A 321 -10.69 -16.14 8.65
CA ARG A 321 -11.86 -15.32 8.36
C ARG A 321 -11.93 -14.12 9.29
N ASP A 322 -11.70 -14.31 10.59
CA ASP A 322 -11.75 -13.23 11.58
C ASP A 322 -10.72 -12.14 11.25
N ALA A 323 -9.50 -12.51 10.88
CA ALA A 323 -8.48 -11.57 10.42
C ALA A 323 -8.92 -10.78 9.19
N VAL A 324 -9.58 -11.42 8.23
CA VAL A 324 -10.14 -10.75 7.06
C VAL A 324 -11.27 -9.81 7.45
N LEU A 325 -12.18 -10.23 8.32
CA LEU A 325 -13.32 -9.41 8.76
C LEU A 325 -12.87 -8.16 9.52
N LEU A 326 -11.85 -8.26 10.37
CA LEU A 326 -11.29 -7.12 11.09
C LEU A 326 -10.69 -6.08 10.15
N ASN A 327 -9.85 -6.52 9.23
CA ASN A 327 -9.22 -5.64 8.24
C ASN A 327 -10.22 -5.10 7.21
N ALA A 328 -11.20 -5.90 6.77
CA ALA A 328 -12.26 -5.43 5.89
C ALA A 328 -13.18 -4.43 6.60
N GLY A 329 -13.48 -4.66 7.87
CA GLY A 329 -14.21 -3.71 8.69
C GLY A 329 -13.56 -2.34 8.77
N ALA A 330 -12.24 -2.32 8.97
CA ALA A 330 -11.45 -1.09 8.95
C ALA A 330 -11.45 -0.44 7.57
N ALA A 331 -11.25 -1.20 6.49
CA ALA A 331 -11.26 -0.69 5.12
C ALA A 331 -12.62 -0.07 4.74
N LEU A 332 -13.74 -0.72 5.10
CA LEU A 332 -15.10 -0.24 4.88
C LEU A 332 -15.40 1.03 5.70
N PHE A 333 -14.87 1.13 6.90
CA PHE A 333 -14.95 2.34 7.72
C PHE A 333 -14.11 3.48 7.13
N VAL A 334 -12.88 3.21 6.75
CA VAL A 334 -11.99 4.21 6.13
C VAL A 334 -12.62 4.82 4.88
N VAL A 335 -13.22 4.00 4.02
CA VAL A 335 -13.87 4.49 2.80
C VAL A 335 -15.23 5.14 3.05
N GLY A 336 -15.69 5.20 4.31
CA GLY A 336 -16.97 5.82 4.70
C GLY A 336 -18.19 5.00 4.33
N LYS A 337 -18.05 3.71 4.04
CA LYS A 337 -19.16 2.80 3.77
C LYS A 337 -19.95 2.46 5.04
N THR A 338 -19.27 2.52 6.20
CA THR A 338 -19.85 2.26 7.52
C THR A 338 -19.40 3.36 8.50
N LYS A 339 -20.12 3.49 9.63
CA LYS A 339 -19.89 4.53 10.65
C LYS A 339 -18.94 4.07 11.77
N SER A 340 -18.65 2.78 11.84
CA SER A 340 -17.74 2.18 12.83
C SER A 340 -17.08 0.93 12.27
N LEU A 341 -15.99 0.48 12.93
CA LEU A 341 -15.33 -0.78 12.61
C LEU A 341 -16.28 -1.97 12.84
N ALA A 342 -17.11 -1.91 13.88
CA ALA A 342 -18.08 -2.96 14.19
C ALA A 342 -19.16 -3.10 13.09
N GLU A 343 -19.70 -2.00 12.59
CA GLU A 343 -20.59 -2.02 11.42
C GLU A 343 -19.86 -2.55 10.17
N GLY A 344 -18.59 -2.19 10.00
CA GLY A 344 -17.75 -2.68 8.91
C GLY A 344 -17.53 -4.18 8.99
N TRP A 345 -17.24 -4.71 10.17
CA TRP A 345 -17.16 -6.15 10.45
C TRP A 345 -18.47 -6.86 10.05
N ALA A 346 -19.61 -6.36 10.53
CA ALA A 346 -20.91 -6.94 10.24
C ALA A 346 -21.24 -6.93 8.73
N LEU A 347 -20.93 -5.83 8.03
CA LEU A 347 -21.12 -5.74 6.58
C LEU A 347 -20.21 -6.70 5.83
N ALA A 348 -18.94 -6.83 6.23
CA ALA A 348 -18.00 -7.77 5.65
C ALA A 348 -18.49 -9.22 5.81
N ALA A 349 -18.92 -9.59 7.03
CA ALA A 349 -19.48 -10.91 7.32
C ALA A 349 -20.74 -11.19 6.46
N ALA A 350 -21.68 -10.25 6.41
CA ALA A 350 -22.89 -10.39 5.61
C ALA A 350 -22.59 -10.47 4.09
N THR A 351 -21.52 -9.83 3.61
CA THR A 351 -21.09 -9.89 2.21
C THR A 351 -20.55 -11.28 1.85
N ILE A 352 -19.81 -11.93 2.76
CA ILE A 352 -19.36 -13.31 2.60
C ILE A 352 -20.54 -14.28 2.70
N ASP A 353 -21.30 -14.23 3.79
CA ASP A 353 -22.37 -15.18 4.10
C ASP A 353 -23.55 -15.11 3.10
N GLY A 354 -23.77 -13.93 2.51
CA GLY A 354 -24.72 -13.74 1.41
C GLY A 354 -24.21 -14.14 0.02
N GLY A 355 -23.02 -14.73 -0.08
CA GLY A 355 -22.44 -15.24 -1.33
C GLY A 355 -21.89 -14.16 -2.28
N LYS A 356 -22.01 -12.87 -1.93
CA LYS A 356 -21.55 -11.77 -2.80
C LYS A 356 -20.04 -11.76 -3.02
N ALA A 357 -19.27 -12.15 -2.00
CA ALA A 357 -17.81 -12.20 -2.09
C ALA A 357 -17.33 -13.29 -3.05
N GLY A 358 -17.92 -14.48 -2.99
CA GLY A 358 -17.64 -15.57 -3.93
C GLY A 358 -18.07 -15.23 -5.37
N ALA A 359 -19.24 -14.57 -5.54
CA ALA A 359 -19.71 -14.12 -6.84
C ALA A 359 -18.77 -13.07 -7.46
N LYS A 360 -18.28 -12.10 -6.65
CA LYS A 360 -17.31 -11.10 -7.12
C LYS A 360 -15.98 -11.75 -7.54
N LEU A 361 -15.46 -12.70 -6.77
CA LEU A 361 -14.26 -13.44 -7.16
C LEU A 361 -14.46 -14.15 -8.51
N ALA A 362 -15.60 -14.81 -8.71
CA ALA A 362 -15.91 -15.48 -9.96
C ALA A 362 -16.09 -14.52 -11.14
N GLU A 363 -16.59 -13.31 -10.90
CA GLU A 363 -16.66 -12.23 -11.90
C GLU A 363 -15.27 -11.78 -12.34
N LEU A 364 -14.38 -11.55 -11.37
CA LEU A 364 -13.03 -11.02 -11.62
C LEU A 364 -12.09 -12.05 -12.28
N ALA A 365 -12.37 -13.34 -12.15
CA ALA A 365 -11.60 -14.46 -12.71
C ALA A 365 -12.00 -14.81 -14.16
N ARG A 366 -12.89 -14.05 -14.80
CA ARG A 366 -13.32 -14.19 -16.21
C ARG A 366 -12.47 -13.32 -17.14
#